data_d44ffacdc7f1dfdd3390b5291c2a1a50
#
_entry.id   d44ffacdc7f1dfdd3390b5291c2a1a50
#
_cell.length_a   1.000
_cell.length_b   1.000
_cell.length_c   1.000
_cell.angle_alpha   90.00
_cell.angle_beta   90.00
_cell.angle_gamma   90.00
#
_symmetry.space_group_name_H-M   'P 1'
#
loop_
_entity.id
_entity.type
_entity.pdbx_description
1 polymer ?
#
loop_
_entity_poly.entity_id
_entity_poly.type
_entity_poly.pdbx_seq_one_letter_code
_entity_poly.pdbx_strand_id
1 'polypeptide(L)'
;QFDYLKQGGKMALAPSMIEKAHAAGARILLCFGGQQEFLPLLENPDRIAKFVGYMVRLVEKNGYDGIDMDWEITLDKELHARMMALLRERFDELSERTGRYYYLTTALSIDHEYDRALADRLAGAVDWINIMSYDMCDGVWGSTPSHNTSMERMRSKLEHWKVFDKRKLCLGLANYGFYYKGLKPGQKADGPLRDYGSYITYKEFLPRLANG
;
A
#
# COMPACT_ATOMS: atom_id res chain seq x y z
N GLN A 1 13.91 -2.03 -19.47
CA GLN A 1 12.88 -2.92 -20.02
C GLN A 1 12.11 -3.47 -18.85
N PHE A 2 10.88 -2.96 -18.64
CA PHE A 2 10.03 -3.37 -17.53
C PHE A 2 9.35 -4.70 -17.88
N ASP A 3 10.08 -5.80 -17.81
CA ASP A 3 9.57 -7.16 -18.06
C ASP A 3 8.96 -7.81 -16.81
N TYR A 4 8.67 -7.02 -15.76
CA TYR A 4 8.08 -7.52 -14.52
C TYR A 4 6.73 -8.23 -14.72
N LEU A 5 6.04 -7.92 -15.81
CA LEU A 5 4.74 -8.49 -16.12
C LEU A 5 4.81 -9.82 -16.87
N LYS A 6 6.01 -10.30 -17.25
CA LYS A 6 6.17 -11.58 -17.96
C LYS A 6 6.47 -12.77 -17.05
N GLN A 7 6.75 -12.56 -15.78
CA GLN A 7 7.05 -13.65 -14.86
C GLN A 7 5.78 -14.25 -14.25
N GLY A 8 5.30 -15.28 -14.89
CA GLY A 8 4.41 -16.30 -14.32
C GLY A 8 2.93 -15.97 -14.28
N GLY A 9 2.17 -16.46 -15.24
CA GLY A 9 0.77 -16.96 -15.13
C GLY A 9 -0.33 -16.08 -14.50
N LYS A 10 0.03 -15.18 -13.60
CA LYS A 10 -0.92 -14.35 -12.84
C LYS A 10 -1.57 -13.22 -13.66
N MET A 11 -0.92 -12.74 -14.69
CA MET A 11 -1.51 -11.73 -15.58
C MET A 11 -2.67 -12.24 -16.45
N ALA A 12 -2.72 -13.54 -16.70
CA ALA A 12 -3.84 -14.13 -17.44
C ALA A 12 -5.17 -14.03 -16.66
N LEU A 13 -5.13 -13.84 -15.34
CA LEU A 13 -6.31 -13.69 -14.49
C LEU A 13 -6.84 -12.25 -14.43
N ALA A 14 -6.02 -11.25 -14.75
CA ALA A 14 -6.38 -9.85 -14.62
C ALA A 14 -7.64 -9.47 -15.43
N PRO A 15 -7.82 -9.83 -16.70
CA PRO A 15 -9.04 -9.52 -17.45
C PRO A 15 -10.30 -10.05 -16.78
N SER A 16 -10.31 -11.29 -16.34
CA SER A 16 -11.47 -11.89 -15.68
C SER A 16 -11.76 -11.28 -14.31
N MET A 17 -10.72 -10.80 -13.59
CA MET A 17 -10.90 -10.10 -12.31
C MET A 17 -11.50 -8.71 -12.54
N ILE A 18 -11.04 -7.98 -13.56
CA ILE A 18 -11.56 -6.67 -13.92
C ILE A 18 -13.04 -6.78 -14.32
N GLU A 19 -13.37 -7.72 -15.19
CA GLU A 19 -14.76 -7.98 -15.59
C GLU A 19 -15.68 -8.30 -14.42
N LYS A 20 -15.23 -9.17 -13.50
CA LYS A 20 -15.99 -9.52 -12.29
C LYS A 20 -16.16 -8.32 -11.35
N ALA A 21 -15.13 -7.52 -11.15
CA ALA A 21 -15.21 -6.32 -10.32
C ALA A 21 -16.24 -5.34 -10.92
N HIS A 22 -16.15 -5.06 -12.22
CA HIS A 22 -17.06 -4.16 -12.90
C HIS A 22 -18.50 -4.68 -12.91
N ALA A 23 -18.71 -5.98 -13.14
CA ALA A 23 -20.02 -6.62 -13.07
C ALA A 23 -20.65 -6.52 -11.67
N ALA A 24 -19.82 -6.49 -10.63
CA ALA A 24 -20.26 -6.28 -9.24
C ALA A 24 -20.41 -4.78 -8.87
N GLY A 25 -20.20 -3.85 -9.79
CA GLY A 25 -20.20 -2.41 -9.53
C GLY A 25 -18.99 -1.92 -8.73
N ALA A 26 -17.97 -2.75 -8.56
CA ALA A 26 -16.75 -2.41 -7.84
C ALA A 26 -15.70 -1.76 -8.75
N ARG A 27 -14.80 -0.97 -8.16
CA ARG A 27 -13.61 -0.44 -8.83
C ARG A 27 -12.42 -1.35 -8.57
N ILE A 28 -11.52 -1.43 -9.54
CA ILE A 28 -10.29 -2.20 -9.42
C ILE A 28 -9.09 -1.34 -9.83
N LEU A 29 -8.19 -1.12 -8.90
CA LEU A 29 -6.98 -0.35 -9.09
C LEU A 29 -5.80 -1.29 -9.26
N LEU A 30 -4.84 -0.90 -10.11
CA LEU A 30 -3.58 -1.60 -10.26
C LEU A 30 -2.61 -1.12 -9.18
N CYS A 31 -2.22 -2.01 -8.27
CA CYS A 31 -1.22 -1.70 -7.26
C CYS A 31 0.19 -1.81 -7.85
N PHE A 32 0.98 -0.76 -7.68
CA PHE A 32 2.41 -0.76 -7.91
C PHE A 32 3.12 -0.74 -6.57
N GLY A 33 3.60 -1.92 -6.15
CA GLY A 33 4.41 -2.09 -4.95
C GLY A 33 5.88 -2.23 -5.30
N GLY A 34 6.74 -1.81 -4.39
CA GLY A 34 8.18 -1.97 -4.52
C GLY A 34 8.91 -1.35 -3.35
N GLN A 35 10.13 -1.83 -3.12
CA GLN A 35 10.91 -1.40 -1.99
C GLN A 35 12.14 -0.60 -2.42
N GLN A 36 13.09 -1.22 -3.07
CA GLN A 36 14.37 -0.58 -3.43
C GLN A 36 14.43 -0.11 -4.88
N GLU A 37 13.55 -0.60 -5.74
CA GLU A 37 13.60 -0.39 -7.18
C GLU A 37 13.14 1.01 -7.61
N PHE A 38 12.38 1.70 -6.77
CA PHE A 38 11.84 3.03 -7.12
C PHE A 38 12.92 4.12 -7.11
N LEU A 39 13.83 4.15 -6.14
CA LEU A 39 14.81 5.22 -6.02
C LEU A 39 15.64 5.45 -7.31
N PRO A 40 16.33 4.43 -7.87
CA PRO A 40 17.13 4.64 -9.08
C PRO A 40 16.30 5.07 -10.30
N LEU A 41 14.99 4.76 -10.25
CA LEU A 41 14.06 5.13 -11.30
C LEU A 41 13.65 6.60 -11.18
N LEU A 42 13.45 7.09 -9.96
CA LEU A 42 12.85 8.39 -9.68
C LEU A 42 13.86 9.52 -9.52
N GLU A 43 15.14 9.23 -9.38
CA GLU A 43 16.22 10.23 -9.35
C GLU A 43 16.37 10.99 -10.68
N ASN A 44 15.94 10.40 -11.80
CA ASN A 44 16.03 11.01 -13.12
C ASN A 44 14.63 11.43 -13.61
N PRO A 45 14.38 12.73 -13.86
CA PRO A 45 13.08 13.25 -14.33
C PRO A 45 12.55 12.57 -15.59
N ASP A 46 13.42 12.27 -16.56
CA ASP A 46 13.02 11.58 -17.80
C ASP A 46 12.54 10.15 -17.54
N ARG A 47 13.15 9.48 -16.55
CA ARG A 47 12.71 8.15 -16.13
C ARG A 47 11.38 8.19 -15.43
N ILE A 48 11.15 9.19 -14.57
CA ILE A 48 9.84 9.41 -13.91
C ILE A 48 8.76 9.55 -14.99
N ALA A 49 8.95 10.45 -15.97
CA ALA A 49 7.96 10.68 -17.02
C ALA A 49 7.68 9.41 -17.85
N LYS A 50 8.70 8.65 -18.20
CA LYS A 50 8.55 7.37 -18.92
C LYS A 50 7.82 6.32 -18.07
N PHE A 51 8.11 6.24 -16.78
CA PHE A 51 7.47 5.30 -15.87
C PHE A 51 6.00 5.64 -15.67
N VAL A 52 5.68 6.90 -15.40
CA VAL A 52 4.30 7.39 -15.31
C VAL A 52 3.54 7.10 -16.62
N GLY A 53 4.12 7.42 -17.76
CA GLY A 53 3.50 7.10 -19.05
C GLY A 53 3.28 5.59 -19.27
N TYR A 54 4.15 4.75 -18.75
CA TYR A 54 3.97 3.30 -18.77
C TYR A 54 2.80 2.85 -17.89
N MET A 55 2.72 3.34 -16.64
CA MET A 55 1.64 3.03 -15.71
C MET A 55 0.27 3.43 -16.27
N VAL A 56 0.16 4.63 -16.81
CA VAL A 56 -1.09 5.15 -17.40
C VAL A 56 -1.54 4.28 -18.58
N ARG A 57 -0.61 3.90 -19.47
CA ARG A 57 -0.92 2.98 -20.57
C ARG A 57 -1.37 1.60 -20.11
N LEU A 58 -0.80 1.07 -19.02
CA LEU A 58 -1.25 -0.20 -18.43
C LEU A 58 -2.68 -0.12 -17.91
N VAL A 59 -3.01 0.95 -17.21
CA VAL A 59 -4.37 1.20 -16.70
C VAL A 59 -5.36 1.27 -17.85
N GLU A 60 -5.09 2.11 -18.85
CA GLU A 60 -5.96 2.29 -20.00
C GLU A 60 -6.14 0.99 -20.82
N LYS A 61 -5.02 0.35 -21.17
CA LYS A 61 -5.02 -0.85 -22.02
C LYS A 61 -5.77 -2.03 -21.39
N ASN A 62 -5.68 -2.19 -20.08
CA ASN A 62 -6.26 -3.34 -19.38
C ASN A 62 -7.62 -3.03 -18.75
N GLY A 63 -8.07 -1.77 -18.73
CA GLY A 63 -9.37 -1.38 -18.21
C GLY A 63 -9.43 -1.22 -16.70
N TYR A 64 -8.30 -1.02 -16.02
CA TYR A 64 -8.29 -0.65 -14.59
C TYR A 64 -8.94 0.70 -14.36
N ASP A 65 -9.44 0.93 -13.15
CA ASP A 65 -10.07 2.18 -12.75
C ASP A 65 -9.06 3.18 -12.13
N GLY A 66 -7.79 2.81 -12.04
CA GLY A 66 -6.76 3.68 -11.48
C GLY A 66 -5.54 2.92 -10.97
N ILE A 67 -4.77 3.60 -10.11
CA ILE A 67 -3.54 3.10 -9.51
C ILE A 67 -3.58 3.29 -7.99
N ASP A 68 -3.07 2.28 -7.26
CA ASP A 68 -2.63 2.39 -5.88
C ASP A 68 -1.09 2.29 -5.84
N MET A 69 -0.42 3.30 -5.26
CA MET A 69 1.02 3.32 -5.15
C MET A 69 1.46 2.85 -3.77
N ASP A 70 2.18 1.74 -3.72
CA ASP A 70 2.65 1.08 -2.50
C ASP A 70 4.19 1.09 -2.45
N TRP A 71 4.76 2.29 -2.30
CA TRP A 71 6.19 2.45 -2.12
C TRP A 71 6.53 2.52 -0.63
N GLU A 72 7.12 1.46 -0.08
CA GLU A 72 7.32 1.31 1.36
C GLU A 72 8.74 1.66 1.83
N ILE A 73 9.66 0.72 1.67
CA ILE A 73 11.05 0.84 2.14
C ILE A 73 11.76 1.87 1.25
N THR A 74 12.61 2.68 1.77
CA THR A 74 13.32 3.72 1.00
C THR A 74 12.42 4.83 0.42
N LEU A 75 11.24 5.06 1.00
CA LEU A 75 10.34 6.11 0.53
C LEU A 75 11.01 7.49 0.62
N ASP A 76 11.29 8.09 -0.52
CA ASP A 76 11.56 9.52 -0.63
C ASP A 76 10.22 10.26 -0.82
N LYS A 77 9.79 10.96 0.22
CA LYS A 77 8.46 11.61 0.25
C LYS A 77 8.33 12.73 -0.78
N GLU A 78 9.41 13.45 -1.09
CA GLU A 78 9.42 14.52 -2.11
C GLU A 78 9.29 13.94 -3.51
N LEU A 79 10.09 12.92 -3.82
CA LEU A 79 10.00 12.21 -5.12
C LEU A 79 8.65 11.51 -5.26
N HIS A 80 8.12 10.92 -4.19
CA HIS A 80 6.80 10.30 -4.18
C HIS A 80 5.71 11.34 -4.49
N ALA A 81 5.65 12.45 -3.76
CA ALA A 81 4.64 13.48 -3.99
C ALA A 81 4.74 14.07 -5.42
N ARG A 82 5.95 14.24 -5.94
CA ARG A 82 6.18 14.68 -7.32
C ARG A 82 5.67 13.66 -8.35
N MET A 83 5.94 12.38 -8.15
CA MET A 83 5.46 11.31 -9.01
C MET A 83 3.93 11.22 -8.99
N MET A 84 3.32 11.33 -7.80
CA MET A 84 1.86 11.31 -7.65
C MET A 84 1.21 12.52 -8.34
N ALA A 85 1.80 13.71 -8.25
CA ALA A 85 1.31 14.88 -8.96
C ALA A 85 1.35 14.67 -10.49
N LEU A 86 2.43 14.12 -11.03
CA LEU A 86 2.55 13.81 -12.44
C LEU A 86 1.56 12.72 -12.89
N LEU A 87 1.34 11.69 -12.05
CA LEU A 87 0.31 10.67 -12.31
C LEU A 87 -1.09 11.28 -12.37
N ARG A 88 -1.41 12.20 -11.45
CA ARG A 88 -2.70 12.90 -11.43
C ARG A 88 -2.90 13.70 -12.71
N GLU A 89 -1.92 14.50 -13.11
CA GLU A 89 -1.96 15.25 -14.37
C GLU A 89 -2.27 14.32 -15.56
N ARG A 90 -1.56 13.20 -15.67
CA ARG A 90 -1.78 12.25 -16.77
C ARG A 90 -3.12 11.53 -16.70
N PHE A 91 -3.64 11.28 -15.49
CA PHE A 91 -4.98 10.72 -15.33
C PHE A 91 -6.07 11.73 -15.64
N ASP A 92 -5.86 13.01 -15.37
CA ASP A 92 -6.80 14.06 -15.75
C ASP A 92 -6.88 14.19 -17.29
N GLU A 93 -5.73 14.22 -17.99
CA GLU A 93 -5.68 14.15 -19.47
C GLU A 93 -6.38 12.90 -20.02
N LEU A 94 -6.17 11.74 -19.39
CA LEU A 94 -6.81 10.49 -19.79
C LEU A 94 -8.33 10.54 -19.53
N SER A 95 -8.75 11.13 -18.43
CA SER A 95 -10.16 11.30 -18.05
C SER A 95 -10.90 12.19 -19.07
N GLU A 96 -10.31 13.31 -19.46
CA GLU A 96 -10.84 14.19 -20.50
C GLU A 96 -11.04 13.46 -21.84
N ARG A 97 -10.06 12.63 -22.22
CA ARG A 97 -10.08 11.88 -23.48
C ARG A 97 -11.09 10.72 -23.48
N THR A 98 -11.28 10.06 -22.33
CA THR A 98 -12.09 8.83 -22.25
C THR A 98 -13.49 9.04 -21.65
N GLY A 99 -13.73 10.19 -21.04
CA GLY A 99 -14.96 10.45 -20.27
C GLY A 99 -15.09 9.63 -18.97
N ARG A 100 -13.99 9.00 -18.51
CA ARG A 100 -13.94 8.18 -17.30
C ARG A 100 -13.06 8.85 -16.26
N TYR A 101 -13.41 8.70 -14.97
CA TYR A 101 -12.53 9.10 -13.87
C TYR A 101 -11.54 7.98 -13.53
N TYR A 102 -10.27 8.33 -13.29
CA TYR A 102 -9.23 7.41 -12.87
C TYR A 102 -8.75 7.75 -11.47
N TYR A 103 -8.91 6.80 -10.58
CA TYR A 103 -8.55 6.94 -9.17
C TYR A 103 -7.03 6.82 -8.97
N LEU A 104 -6.50 7.63 -8.08
CA LEU A 104 -5.10 7.61 -7.68
C LEU A 104 -5.01 7.56 -6.16
N THR A 105 -4.48 6.47 -5.64
CA THR A 105 -4.32 6.25 -4.20
C THR A 105 -2.88 5.89 -3.86
N THR A 106 -2.55 5.92 -2.60
CA THR A 106 -1.25 5.46 -2.13
C THR A 106 -1.38 4.77 -0.79
N ALA A 107 -0.61 3.69 -0.58
CA ALA A 107 -0.45 3.02 0.70
C ALA A 107 0.80 3.57 1.40
N LEU A 108 0.66 3.94 2.68
CA LEU A 108 1.75 4.56 3.46
C LEU A 108 1.80 3.97 4.86
N SER A 109 3.00 3.75 5.39
CA SER A 109 3.17 3.32 6.77
C SER A 109 2.63 4.37 7.74
N ILE A 110 1.93 3.92 8.79
CA ILE A 110 1.42 4.80 9.86
C ILE A 110 2.54 5.59 10.56
N ASP A 111 3.78 5.11 10.47
CA ASP A 111 4.96 5.75 11.09
C ASP A 111 5.49 6.94 10.28
N HIS A 112 4.97 7.19 9.07
CA HIS A 112 5.39 8.35 8.28
C HIS A 112 4.85 9.66 8.86
N GLU A 113 5.68 10.69 8.81
CA GLU A 113 5.35 12.06 9.22
C GLU A 113 5.53 12.99 8.02
N TYR A 114 4.64 13.97 7.90
CA TYR A 114 4.64 14.94 6.80
C TYR A 114 4.55 16.35 7.38
N ASP A 115 5.29 17.28 6.80
CA ASP A 115 4.99 18.70 7.00
C ASP A 115 3.75 19.12 6.20
N ARG A 116 3.22 20.30 6.50
CA ARG A 116 2.00 20.82 5.87
C ARG A 116 2.14 20.96 4.34
N ALA A 117 3.25 21.48 3.85
CA ALA A 117 3.44 21.77 2.43
C ALA A 117 3.49 20.46 1.61
N LEU A 118 4.20 19.48 2.11
CA LEU A 118 4.30 18.17 1.49
C LEU A 118 2.97 17.40 1.56
N ALA A 119 2.27 17.48 2.69
CA ALA A 119 0.95 16.89 2.86
C ALA A 119 -0.08 17.49 1.90
N ASP A 120 -0.09 18.81 1.74
CA ASP A 120 -1.01 19.49 0.82
C ASP A 120 -0.73 19.11 -0.64
N ARG A 121 0.53 19.00 -1.03
CA ARG A 121 0.91 18.53 -2.39
C ARG A 121 0.46 17.09 -2.64
N LEU A 122 0.73 16.18 -1.71
CA LEU A 122 0.31 14.79 -1.85
C LEU A 122 -1.22 14.66 -1.85
N ALA A 123 -1.90 15.32 -0.91
CA ALA A 123 -3.36 15.31 -0.83
C ALA A 123 -4.04 15.93 -2.05
N GLY A 124 -3.38 16.90 -2.71
CA GLY A 124 -3.86 17.48 -3.97
C GLY A 124 -3.82 16.50 -5.14
N ALA A 125 -2.88 15.56 -5.11
CA ALA A 125 -2.68 14.59 -6.18
C ALA A 125 -3.55 13.33 -6.03
N VAL A 126 -3.77 12.84 -4.79
CA VAL A 126 -4.43 11.55 -4.54
C VAL A 126 -5.89 11.70 -4.15
N ASP A 127 -6.69 10.70 -4.45
CA ASP A 127 -8.08 10.62 -4.00
C ASP A 127 -8.16 10.31 -2.52
N TRP A 128 -7.39 9.31 -2.05
CA TRP A 128 -7.21 9.00 -0.64
C TRP A 128 -5.88 8.29 -0.38
N ILE A 129 -5.52 8.19 0.90
CA ILE A 129 -4.32 7.54 1.41
C ILE A 129 -4.76 6.32 2.24
N ASN A 130 -4.24 5.15 1.91
CA ASN A 130 -4.39 3.92 2.67
C ASN A 130 -3.28 3.86 3.73
N ILE A 131 -3.62 4.14 4.99
CA ILE A 131 -2.66 4.08 6.08
C ILE A 131 -2.51 2.62 6.51
N MET A 132 -1.32 2.06 6.37
CA MET A 132 -0.99 0.72 6.85
C MET A 132 -0.83 0.73 8.37
N SER A 133 -1.96 0.64 9.07
CA SER A 133 -2.04 0.65 10.54
C SER A 133 -2.00 -0.76 11.13
N TYR A 134 -1.08 -1.57 10.63
CA TYR A 134 -0.80 -2.95 11.02
C TYR A 134 0.70 -3.23 10.93
N ASP A 135 1.11 -4.45 11.23
CA ASP A 135 2.51 -4.89 11.34
C ASP A 135 3.33 -4.07 12.36
N MET A 136 2.64 -3.48 13.35
CA MET A 136 3.24 -2.64 14.40
C MET A 136 4.11 -3.42 15.39
N CYS A 137 4.08 -4.75 15.32
CA CYS A 137 4.84 -5.65 16.19
C CYS A 137 6.16 -6.14 15.57
N ASP A 138 6.60 -5.53 14.48
CA ASP A 138 7.71 -6.02 13.64
C ASP A 138 7.51 -7.45 13.12
N GLY A 139 6.30 -8.01 13.31
CA GLY A 139 5.88 -9.31 12.81
C GLY A 139 6.88 -10.41 13.14
N VAL A 140 7.25 -11.17 12.13
CA VAL A 140 8.23 -12.27 12.26
C VAL A 140 9.70 -11.78 12.26
N TRP A 141 9.94 -10.50 11.98
CA TRP A 141 11.29 -9.92 11.90
C TRP A 141 11.78 -9.39 13.26
N GLY A 142 10.85 -9.10 14.17
CA GLY A 142 11.16 -8.62 15.51
C GLY A 142 11.73 -9.69 16.44
N SER A 143 11.90 -9.30 17.70
CA SER A 143 12.39 -10.19 18.77
C SER A 143 11.44 -10.31 19.95
N THR A 144 10.33 -9.55 19.97
CA THR A 144 9.39 -9.54 21.10
C THR A 144 7.95 -9.56 20.57
N PRO A 145 7.15 -10.60 20.90
CA PRO A 145 5.74 -10.65 20.55
C PRO A 145 4.99 -9.43 21.07
N SER A 146 4.27 -8.75 20.20
CA SER A 146 3.40 -7.64 20.56
C SER A 146 2.15 -7.61 19.65
N HIS A 147 1.29 -6.62 19.81
CA HIS A 147 0.08 -6.52 19.01
C HIS A 147 0.40 -6.16 17.55
N ASN A 148 -0.19 -6.90 16.61
CA ASN A 148 -0.13 -6.56 15.18
C ASN A 148 -0.70 -5.16 14.92
N THR A 149 -1.82 -4.81 15.56
CA THR A 149 -2.39 -3.46 15.57
C THR A 149 -2.57 -3.02 17.02
N SER A 150 -1.67 -2.19 17.53
CA SER A 150 -1.78 -1.59 18.87
C SER A 150 -2.68 -0.35 18.81
N MET A 151 -3.78 -0.36 19.54
CA MET A 151 -4.68 0.81 19.63
C MET A 151 -4.00 2.04 20.24
N GLU A 152 -3.11 1.83 21.21
CA GLU A 152 -2.33 2.90 21.82
C GLU A 152 -1.36 3.52 20.82
N ARG A 153 -0.54 2.69 20.15
CA ARG A 153 0.40 3.14 19.11
C ARG A 153 -0.34 3.80 17.95
N MET A 154 -1.45 3.21 17.49
CA MET A 154 -2.26 3.79 16.41
C MET A 154 -2.76 5.18 16.78
N ARG A 155 -3.33 5.38 17.98
CA ARG A 155 -3.80 6.70 18.45
C ARG A 155 -2.66 7.71 18.48
N SER A 156 -1.50 7.34 19.02
CA SER A 156 -0.32 8.20 19.08
C SER A 156 0.15 8.61 17.68
N LYS A 157 0.26 7.65 16.75
CA LYS A 157 0.73 7.90 15.39
C LYS A 157 -0.24 8.72 14.55
N LEU A 158 -1.54 8.53 14.73
CA LEU A 158 -2.57 9.31 14.03
C LEU A 158 -2.54 10.81 14.34
N GLU A 159 -1.87 11.23 15.42
CA GLU A 159 -1.64 12.66 15.69
C GLU A 159 -0.83 13.32 14.56
N HIS A 160 0.17 12.64 14.01
CA HIS A 160 0.98 13.12 12.89
C HIS A 160 0.18 13.21 11.57
N TRP A 161 -0.88 12.40 11.44
CA TRP A 161 -1.74 12.38 10.26
C TRP A 161 -2.81 13.48 10.24
N LYS A 162 -2.98 14.23 11.33
CA LYS A 162 -3.88 15.40 11.40
C LYS A 162 -3.50 16.52 10.43
N VAL A 163 -2.31 16.46 9.86
CA VAL A 163 -1.87 17.37 8.80
C VAL A 163 -2.69 17.21 7.52
N PHE A 164 -3.27 16.03 7.29
CA PHE A 164 -4.15 15.75 6.17
C PHE A 164 -5.64 15.96 6.51
N ASP A 165 -6.46 16.21 5.49
CA ASP A 165 -7.92 16.12 5.65
C ASP A 165 -8.31 14.66 5.95
N LYS A 166 -9.00 14.45 7.08
CA LYS A 166 -9.44 13.12 7.52
C LYS A 166 -10.28 12.37 6.48
N ARG A 167 -10.97 13.11 5.59
CA ARG A 167 -11.78 12.52 4.50
C ARG A 167 -10.94 11.82 3.43
N LYS A 168 -9.65 12.11 3.40
CA LYS A 168 -8.68 11.46 2.50
C LYS A 168 -7.93 10.30 3.15
N LEU A 169 -8.23 9.95 4.41
CA LEU A 169 -7.50 8.93 5.14
C LEU A 169 -8.34 7.68 5.34
N CYS A 170 -7.83 6.53 4.90
CA CYS A 170 -8.37 5.20 5.15
C CYS A 170 -7.44 4.42 6.06
N LEU A 171 -7.95 3.94 7.21
CA LEU A 171 -7.17 3.09 8.10
C LEU A 171 -7.23 1.64 7.64
N GLY A 172 -6.08 1.02 7.48
CA GLY A 172 -5.94 -0.39 7.14
C GLY A 172 -6.24 -1.27 8.35
N LEU A 173 -7.10 -2.27 8.16
CA LEU A 173 -7.42 -3.28 9.17
C LEU A 173 -6.85 -4.62 8.73
N ALA A 174 -5.94 -5.18 9.54
CA ALA A 174 -5.41 -6.51 9.30
C ALA A 174 -6.44 -7.59 9.61
N ASN A 175 -6.70 -8.48 8.67
CA ASN A 175 -7.47 -9.70 8.90
C ASN A 175 -6.56 -10.93 9.06
N TYR A 176 -5.34 -10.72 9.49
CA TYR A 176 -4.31 -11.68 9.80
C TYR A 176 -3.59 -11.29 11.09
N GLY A 177 -2.81 -12.19 11.62
CA GLY A 177 -1.97 -11.94 12.78
C GLY A 177 -0.70 -12.75 12.74
N PHE A 178 -0.04 -12.84 13.90
CA PHE A 178 1.16 -13.63 14.09
C PHE A 178 0.93 -14.63 15.21
N TYR A 179 1.42 -15.82 15.01
CA TYR A 179 1.39 -16.90 15.97
C TYR A 179 2.82 -17.28 16.35
N TYR A 180 3.10 -17.30 17.67
CA TYR A 180 4.40 -17.67 18.20
C TYR A 180 4.25 -18.76 19.25
N LYS A 181 4.89 -19.91 19.00
CA LYS A 181 4.84 -21.05 19.89
C LYS A 181 5.87 -20.91 21.00
N GLY A 182 5.44 -21.10 22.25
CA GLY A 182 6.33 -21.13 23.42
C GLY A 182 6.79 -19.76 23.93
N LEU A 183 6.24 -18.66 23.39
CA LEU A 183 6.52 -17.31 23.86
C LEU A 183 5.28 -16.68 24.50
N LYS A 184 5.49 -15.87 25.54
CA LYS A 184 4.46 -15.03 26.16
C LYS A 184 4.47 -13.63 25.54
N PRO A 185 3.34 -12.90 25.53
CA PRO A 185 3.32 -11.50 25.15
C PRO A 185 4.37 -10.68 25.92
N GLY A 186 5.15 -9.86 25.21
CA GLY A 186 6.22 -9.06 25.83
C GLY A 186 7.50 -9.81 26.21
N GLN A 187 7.54 -11.12 26.07
CA GLN A 187 8.75 -11.91 26.33
C GLN A 187 9.72 -11.76 25.15
N LYS A 188 10.95 -11.30 25.42
CA LYS A 188 11.99 -11.29 24.40
C LYS A 188 12.38 -12.72 24.03
N ALA A 189 12.43 -13.01 22.74
CA ALA A 189 12.90 -14.28 22.21
C ALA A 189 14.44 -14.33 22.17
N ASP A 190 15.01 -15.53 22.24
CA ASP A 190 16.45 -15.75 22.12
C ASP A 190 16.98 -15.65 20.66
N GLY A 191 16.06 -15.45 19.71
CA GLY A 191 16.34 -15.30 18.28
C GLY A 191 15.21 -14.53 17.59
N PRO A 192 15.24 -14.46 16.26
CA PRO A 192 14.19 -13.78 15.51
C PRO A 192 12.85 -14.52 15.65
N LEU A 193 11.74 -13.77 15.77
CA LEU A 193 10.39 -14.33 15.97
C LEU A 193 9.97 -15.35 14.91
N ARG A 194 10.51 -15.26 13.69
CA ARG A 194 10.28 -16.25 12.62
C ARG A 194 10.68 -17.68 12.99
N ASP A 195 11.59 -17.86 13.95
CA ASP A 195 12.02 -19.18 14.41
C ASP A 195 11.00 -19.80 15.38
N TYR A 196 10.08 -19.01 15.92
CA TYR A 196 9.01 -19.40 16.83
C TYR A 196 7.64 -19.50 16.18
N GLY A 197 7.43 -18.86 15.02
CA GLY A 197 6.14 -18.84 14.38
C GLY A 197 6.08 -18.11 13.04
N SER A 198 4.88 -17.85 12.58
CA SER A 198 4.63 -17.20 11.30
C SER A 198 3.29 -16.45 11.29
N TYR A 199 2.94 -15.95 10.12
CA TYR A 199 1.62 -15.41 9.85
C TYR A 199 0.53 -16.44 10.09
N ILE A 200 -0.61 -15.97 10.60
CA ILE A 200 -1.83 -16.74 10.74
C ILE A 200 -3.00 -15.94 10.18
N THR A 201 -3.76 -16.55 9.27
CA THR A 201 -4.98 -15.94 8.75
C THR A 201 -6.10 -16.01 9.77
N TYR A 202 -7.10 -15.12 9.63
CA TYR A 202 -8.29 -15.16 10.49
C TYR A 202 -9.01 -16.52 10.43
N LYS A 203 -9.08 -17.12 9.25
CA LYS A 203 -9.68 -18.46 9.04
C LYS A 203 -8.95 -19.56 9.81
N GLU A 204 -7.65 -19.49 9.91
CA GLU A 204 -6.81 -20.45 10.65
C GLU A 204 -6.85 -20.21 12.16
N PHE A 205 -7.10 -18.97 12.57
CA PHE A 205 -7.15 -18.58 13.98
C PHE A 205 -8.47 -18.95 14.66
N LEU A 206 -9.62 -18.78 13.97
CA LEU A 206 -10.95 -19.04 14.52
C LEU A 206 -11.10 -20.41 15.19
N PRO A 207 -10.69 -21.55 14.59
CA PRO A 207 -10.78 -22.87 15.22
C PRO A 207 -9.96 -22.99 16.50
N ARG A 208 -8.86 -22.21 16.61
CA ARG A 208 -7.99 -22.24 17.82
C ARG A 208 -8.62 -21.49 18.97
N LEU A 209 -9.40 -20.42 18.72
CA LEU A 209 -10.17 -19.73 19.76
C LEU A 209 -11.29 -20.61 20.34
N ALA A 210 -11.90 -21.45 19.52
CA ALA A 210 -13.00 -22.32 19.94
C ALA A 210 -12.54 -23.51 20.80
N ASN A 211 -11.28 -23.87 20.73
CA ASN A 211 -10.70 -25.01 21.46
C ASN A 211 -9.86 -24.61 22.70
N GLY A 212 -9.93 -23.35 23.15
CA GLY A 212 -9.28 -22.86 24.37
C GLY A 212 -7.96 -22.23 24.12
#